data_5633ab5ecd3b2659fd3c03b11e2297e0
#
_entry.id   5633ab5ecd3b2659fd3c03b11e2297e0
#
_cell.length_a   1.000
_cell.length_b   1.000
_cell.length_c   1.000
_cell.angle_alpha   90.00
_cell.angle_beta   90.00
_cell.angle_gamma   90.00
#
_symmetry.space_group_name_H-M   'P 1'
#
loop_
_entity.id
_entity.type
_entity.pdbx_description
1 polymer ?
#
loop_
_entity_poly.entity_id
_entity_poly.type
_entity_poly.pdbx_seq_one_letter_code
_entity_poly.pdbx_strand_id
1 'polypeptide(L)'
;MKAITVTPVTPRIGAEIGGVDLREKLAEETVERIREAWLEHQVIFFRDQDLTHQQHIAFASQFGELHVHPTVPHHPDHPEVIIIHADENSLQVAGDGWHSDVTFEENPPVGSVLRLTETPPDGGGATLFSSMYSAYEALSPAFQEFLDGRVALHQLGNLPGARHDE
;
A
#
# COMPACT_ATOMS: atom_id res chain seq x y z
N MET A 1 -27.53 -2.47 -6.39
CA MET A 1 -26.06 -2.36 -6.37
C MET A 1 -25.48 -3.46 -7.25
N LYS A 2 -24.43 -3.18 -8.02
CA LYS A 2 -23.72 -4.25 -8.75
C LYS A 2 -23.06 -5.17 -7.70
N ALA A 3 -22.99 -6.47 -7.99
CA ALA A 3 -22.26 -7.38 -7.11
C ALA A 3 -20.76 -7.06 -7.20
N ILE A 4 -20.07 -7.11 -6.05
CA ILE A 4 -18.61 -6.98 -6.00
C ILE A 4 -17.98 -8.14 -6.78
N THR A 5 -16.99 -7.83 -7.61
CA THR A 5 -16.21 -8.81 -8.36
C THR A 5 -14.74 -8.74 -7.94
N VAL A 6 -14.08 -9.89 -7.86
CA VAL A 6 -12.65 -10.02 -7.59
C VAL A 6 -12.02 -10.76 -8.76
N THR A 7 -11.10 -10.11 -9.46
CA THR A 7 -10.45 -10.67 -10.66
C THR A 7 -8.94 -10.71 -10.44
N PRO A 8 -8.34 -11.89 -10.20
CA PRO A 8 -6.89 -12.01 -10.05
C PRO A 8 -6.15 -11.52 -11.30
N VAL A 9 -5.08 -10.77 -11.12
CA VAL A 9 -4.24 -10.23 -12.21
C VAL A 9 -3.05 -11.14 -12.48
N THR A 10 -2.51 -11.74 -11.42
CA THR A 10 -1.47 -12.76 -11.52
C THR A 10 -1.84 -13.97 -10.66
N PRO A 11 -1.20 -15.14 -10.86
CA PRO A 11 -1.48 -16.32 -10.04
C PRO A 11 -1.05 -16.20 -8.56
N ARG A 12 -0.22 -15.20 -8.21
CA ARG A 12 0.42 -15.13 -6.89
C ARG A 12 0.12 -13.87 -6.11
N ILE A 13 -0.11 -12.75 -6.79
CA ILE A 13 -0.31 -11.45 -6.17
C ILE A 13 -1.14 -10.55 -7.08
N GLY A 14 -2.01 -9.77 -6.48
CA GLY A 14 -2.78 -8.74 -7.15
C GLY A 14 -4.15 -9.19 -7.66
N ALA A 15 -5.20 -8.45 -7.28
CA ALA A 15 -6.53 -8.60 -7.83
C ALA A 15 -7.20 -7.25 -8.08
N GLU A 16 -8.00 -7.19 -9.14
CA GLU A 16 -8.87 -6.05 -9.42
C GLU A 16 -10.23 -6.24 -8.76
N ILE A 17 -10.68 -5.22 -8.06
CA ILE A 17 -11.99 -5.17 -7.41
C ILE A 17 -12.91 -4.30 -8.24
N GLY A 18 -14.00 -4.91 -8.73
CA GLY A 18 -15.04 -4.20 -9.47
C GLY A 18 -16.39 -4.18 -8.76
N GLY A 19 -17.32 -3.38 -9.29
CA GLY A 19 -18.70 -3.32 -8.82
C GLY A 19 -18.91 -2.43 -7.58
N VAL A 20 -17.91 -1.67 -7.15
CA VAL A 20 -17.96 -0.73 -6.02
C VAL A 20 -17.70 0.71 -6.46
N ASP A 21 -18.27 1.66 -5.73
CA ASP A 21 -17.99 3.09 -5.84
C ASP A 21 -17.43 3.56 -4.49
N LEU A 22 -16.14 3.88 -4.45
CA LEU A 22 -15.45 4.27 -3.22
C LEU A 22 -15.78 5.69 -2.75
N ARG A 23 -16.53 6.46 -3.54
CA ARG A 23 -17.05 7.78 -3.12
C ARG A 23 -18.15 7.64 -2.07
N GLU A 24 -18.78 6.48 -2.00
CA GLU A 24 -19.89 6.19 -1.11
C GLU A 24 -19.40 5.36 0.10
N LYS A 25 -20.12 5.49 1.21
CA LYS A 25 -19.89 4.60 2.35
C LYS A 25 -20.30 3.17 1.97
N LEU A 26 -19.36 2.25 2.02
CA LEU A 26 -19.62 0.86 1.72
C LEU A 26 -20.39 0.17 2.85
N ALA A 27 -21.23 -0.82 2.50
CA ALA A 27 -21.83 -1.71 3.47
C ALA A 27 -20.75 -2.58 4.13
N GLU A 28 -20.96 -2.95 5.40
CA GLU A 28 -20.02 -3.76 6.18
C GLU A 28 -19.66 -5.07 5.48
N GLU A 29 -20.64 -5.76 4.89
CA GLU A 29 -20.41 -6.98 4.11
C GLU A 29 -19.49 -6.73 2.89
N THR A 30 -19.61 -5.57 2.24
CA THR A 30 -18.73 -5.20 1.12
C THR A 30 -17.31 -4.92 1.58
N VAL A 31 -17.15 -4.22 2.71
CA VAL A 31 -15.85 -3.95 3.33
C VAL A 31 -15.16 -5.26 3.70
N GLU A 32 -15.88 -6.21 4.29
CA GLU A 32 -15.32 -7.50 4.67
C GLU A 32 -14.89 -8.31 3.44
N ARG A 33 -15.67 -8.34 2.38
CA ARG A 33 -15.28 -9.00 1.12
C ARG A 33 -14.05 -8.36 0.48
N ILE A 34 -13.91 -7.04 0.58
CA ILE A 34 -12.69 -6.34 0.13
C ILE A 34 -11.49 -6.76 1.00
N ARG A 35 -11.69 -6.86 2.31
CA ARG A 35 -10.67 -7.31 3.26
C ARG A 35 -10.22 -8.74 2.96
N GLU A 36 -11.16 -9.66 2.75
CA GLU A 36 -10.87 -11.05 2.35
C GLU A 36 -10.04 -11.09 1.07
N ALA A 37 -10.46 -10.35 0.03
CA ALA A 37 -9.73 -10.28 -1.24
C ALA A 37 -8.31 -9.69 -1.05
N TRP A 38 -8.17 -8.67 -0.21
CA TRP A 38 -6.86 -8.10 0.10
C TRP A 38 -5.95 -9.09 0.81
N LEU A 39 -6.45 -9.81 1.80
CA LEU A 39 -5.68 -10.84 2.52
C LEU A 39 -5.28 -12.00 1.59
N GLU A 40 -6.16 -12.42 0.69
CA GLU A 40 -5.88 -13.49 -0.26
C GLU A 40 -4.87 -13.06 -1.33
N HIS A 41 -5.06 -11.87 -1.91
CA HIS A 41 -4.27 -11.42 -3.07
C HIS A 41 -3.14 -10.45 -2.70
N GLN A 42 -2.99 -10.04 -1.43
CA GLN A 42 -1.96 -9.17 -0.86
C GLN A 42 -1.99 -7.72 -1.40
N VAL A 43 -2.33 -7.53 -2.66
CA VAL A 43 -2.53 -6.23 -3.30
C VAL A 43 -3.85 -6.27 -4.06
N ILE A 44 -4.68 -5.26 -3.82
CA ILE A 44 -5.92 -5.07 -4.57
C ILE A 44 -5.96 -3.67 -5.17
N PHE A 45 -6.64 -3.51 -6.28
CA PHE A 45 -6.79 -2.20 -6.89
C PHE A 45 -8.17 -2.03 -7.50
N PHE A 46 -8.55 -0.76 -7.56
CA PHE A 46 -9.85 -0.29 -8.03
C PHE A 46 -9.61 0.66 -9.20
N ARG A 47 -10.30 0.45 -10.31
CA ARG A 47 -10.22 1.33 -11.47
C ARG A 47 -11.25 2.45 -11.40
N ASP A 48 -10.95 3.55 -12.06
CA ASP A 48 -11.88 4.65 -12.33
C ASP A 48 -12.52 5.23 -11.06
N GLN A 49 -11.74 5.35 -9.98
CA GLN A 49 -12.15 5.92 -8.70
C GLN A 49 -11.64 7.36 -8.57
N ASP A 50 -12.45 8.32 -8.99
CA ASP A 50 -12.14 9.73 -8.78
C ASP A 50 -12.63 10.17 -7.39
N LEU A 51 -11.71 10.25 -6.42
CA LEU A 51 -11.98 10.52 -5.02
C LEU A 51 -11.47 11.90 -4.61
N THR A 52 -12.20 12.57 -3.73
CA THR A 52 -11.64 13.66 -2.91
C THR A 52 -10.74 13.09 -1.82
N HIS A 53 -9.94 13.94 -1.14
CA HIS A 53 -9.17 13.50 0.02
C HIS A 53 -10.06 12.95 1.13
N GLN A 54 -11.20 13.59 1.41
CA GLN A 54 -12.16 13.11 2.41
C GLN A 54 -12.72 11.72 2.07
N GLN A 55 -13.02 11.45 0.81
CA GLN A 55 -13.52 10.14 0.37
C GLN A 55 -12.43 9.08 0.45
N HIS A 56 -11.18 9.41 0.10
CA HIS A 56 -10.04 8.53 0.25
C HIS A 56 -9.82 8.15 1.73
N ILE A 57 -9.82 9.13 2.62
CA ILE A 57 -9.74 8.96 4.08
C ILE A 57 -10.90 8.10 4.59
N ALA A 58 -12.14 8.42 4.19
CA ALA A 58 -13.33 7.69 4.60
C ALA A 58 -13.32 6.22 4.14
N PHE A 59 -12.77 5.94 2.97
CA PHE A 59 -12.56 4.57 2.50
C PHE A 59 -11.50 3.85 3.35
N ALA A 60 -10.32 4.43 3.50
CA ALA A 60 -9.20 3.83 4.24
C ALA A 60 -9.57 3.55 5.71
N SER A 61 -10.29 4.46 6.37
CA SER A 61 -10.71 4.31 7.77
C SER A 61 -11.64 3.13 8.05
N GLN A 62 -12.25 2.53 7.01
CA GLN A 62 -13.06 1.32 7.17
C GLN A 62 -12.22 0.06 7.43
N PHE A 63 -10.90 0.12 7.21
CA PHE A 63 -9.99 -1.01 7.38
C PHE A 63 -9.15 -0.93 8.66
N GLY A 64 -9.10 0.22 9.31
CA GLY A 64 -8.37 0.43 10.55
C GLY A 64 -8.17 1.89 10.89
N GLU A 65 -7.45 2.13 11.98
CA GLU A 65 -7.03 3.46 12.38
C GLU A 65 -6.02 4.03 11.38
N LEU A 66 -6.18 5.32 11.04
CA LEU A 66 -5.30 5.98 10.08
C LEU A 66 -4.02 6.43 10.78
N HIS A 67 -2.91 6.18 10.12
CA HIS A 67 -1.58 6.53 10.59
C HIS A 67 -1.15 7.90 10.04
N VAL A 68 -0.50 8.70 10.88
CA VAL A 68 0.18 9.93 10.46
C VAL A 68 1.68 9.67 10.46
N HIS A 69 2.30 9.69 9.30
CA HIS A 69 3.71 9.34 9.15
C HIS A 69 4.61 10.38 9.86
N PRO A 70 5.55 9.95 10.73
CA PRO A 70 6.27 10.88 11.60
C PRO A 70 7.27 11.80 10.86
N THR A 71 7.79 11.38 9.70
CA THR A 71 8.91 12.06 9.04
C THR A 71 8.63 12.49 7.60
N VAL A 72 7.59 11.95 6.95
CA VAL A 72 7.25 12.31 5.57
C VAL A 72 6.27 13.48 5.57
N PRO A 73 6.47 14.50 4.71
CA PRO A 73 5.51 15.60 4.56
C PRO A 73 4.13 15.09 4.17
N HIS A 74 3.12 15.62 4.81
CA HIS A 74 1.71 15.28 4.59
C HIS A 74 0.90 16.48 4.11
N HIS A 75 -0.33 16.22 3.68
CA HIS A 75 -1.26 17.25 3.25
C HIS A 75 -1.57 18.21 4.43
N PRO A 76 -1.56 19.55 4.23
CA PRO A 76 -1.71 20.51 5.32
C PRO A 76 -3.03 20.39 6.07
N ASP A 77 -4.12 20.06 5.38
CA ASP A 77 -5.46 19.93 5.95
C ASP A 77 -5.84 18.47 6.29
N HIS A 78 -5.02 17.49 5.88
CA HIS A 78 -5.26 16.05 6.02
C HIS A 78 -3.96 15.33 6.38
N PRO A 79 -3.53 15.36 7.65
CA PRO A 79 -2.21 14.84 8.05
C PRO A 79 -2.02 13.33 7.81
N GLU A 80 -3.11 12.58 7.71
CA GLU A 80 -3.12 11.16 7.33
C GLU A 80 -2.87 10.90 5.84
N VAL A 81 -2.80 11.96 5.02
CA VAL A 81 -2.55 11.87 3.57
C VAL A 81 -1.14 12.36 3.26
N ILE A 82 -0.31 11.47 2.77
CA ILE A 82 1.01 11.79 2.20
C ILE A 82 0.82 12.15 0.72
N ILE A 83 1.45 13.25 0.28
CA ILE A 83 1.48 13.62 -1.13
C ILE A 83 2.83 13.22 -1.70
N ILE A 84 2.83 12.29 -2.65
CA ILE A 84 4.00 11.88 -3.39
C ILE A 84 3.92 12.49 -4.77
N HIS A 85 4.90 13.32 -5.11
CA HIS A 85 5.01 13.94 -6.42
C HIS A 85 6.39 13.66 -7.01
N ALA A 86 6.42 13.26 -8.27
CA ALA A 86 7.65 13.14 -9.04
C ALA A 86 7.41 13.67 -10.46
N ASP A 87 8.36 14.45 -10.97
CA ASP A 87 8.37 15.00 -12.31
C ASP A 87 9.77 14.87 -12.93
N GLU A 88 9.96 15.39 -14.13
CA GLU A 88 11.23 15.38 -14.88
C GLU A 88 12.39 16.10 -14.19
N ASN A 89 12.12 16.95 -13.18
CA ASN A 89 13.11 17.69 -12.41
C ASN A 89 13.42 17.03 -11.06
N SER A 90 12.70 15.97 -10.71
CA SER A 90 12.86 15.28 -9.43
C SER A 90 14.17 14.54 -9.39
N LEU A 91 15.06 14.91 -8.46
CA LEU A 91 16.35 14.26 -8.26
C LEU A 91 16.22 12.88 -7.55
N GLN A 92 15.13 12.70 -6.84
CA GLN A 92 14.81 11.47 -6.11
C GLN A 92 13.31 11.21 -6.22
N VAL A 93 12.94 9.96 -6.36
CA VAL A 93 11.55 9.50 -6.42
C VAL A 93 11.26 8.68 -5.17
N ALA A 94 10.23 9.06 -4.43
CA ALA A 94 9.80 8.27 -3.28
C ALA A 94 9.35 6.88 -3.75
N GLY A 95 9.87 5.84 -3.10
CA GLY A 95 9.55 4.45 -3.46
C GLY A 95 10.37 3.86 -4.61
N ASP A 96 11.48 4.48 -5.01
CA ASP A 96 12.36 3.97 -6.08
C ASP A 96 13.01 2.60 -5.75
N GLY A 97 13.17 2.26 -4.47
CA GLY A 97 13.71 0.98 -4.03
C GLY A 97 12.62 0.03 -3.49
N TRP A 98 12.90 -1.29 -3.50
CA TRP A 98 12.06 -2.27 -2.81
C TRP A 98 12.04 -2.00 -1.31
N HIS A 99 10.86 -1.87 -0.74
CA HIS A 99 10.64 -1.59 0.68
C HIS A 99 9.31 -2.17 1.16
N SER A 100 9.13 -2.17 2.46
CA SER A 100 7.82 -2.34 3.11
C SER A 100 7.53 -1.08 3.91
N ASP A 101 6.31 -0.59 3.83
CA ASP A 101 5.92 0.66 4.48
C ASP A 101 5.93 0.53 6.01
N VAL A 102 6.54 1.51 6.68
CA VAL A 102 6.44 1.79 8.12
C VAL A 102 6.73 0.60 9.06
N THR A 103 7.37 -0.46 8.59
CA THR A 103 7.67 -1.67 9.38
C THR A 103 8.66 -1.45 10.53
N PHE A 104 9.24 -0.27 10.64
CA PHE A 104 10.15 0.13 11.72
C PHE A 104 9.41 0.55 13.00
N GLU A 105 8.10 0.82 12.94
CA GLU A 105 7.31 1.15 14.11
C GLU A 105 6.94 -0.10 14.91
N GLU A 106 6.72 0.08 16.22
CA GLU A 106 6.32 -1.00 17.12
C GLU A 106 4.94 -1.57 16.73
N ASN A 107 4.04 -0.70 16.26
CA ASN A 107 2.71 -1.06 15.77
C ASN A 107 2.53 -0.51 14.35
N PRO A 108 3.08 -1.17 13.33
CA PRO A 108 2.99 -0.68 11.96
C PRO A 108 1.54 -0.71 11.46
N PRO A 109 1.15 0.22 10.58
CA PRO A 109 -0.15 0.18 9.94
C PRO A 109 -0.33 -1.12 9.15
N VAL A 110 -1.57 -1.62 9.10
CA VAL A 110 -1.91 -2.91 8.44
C VAL A 110 -1.72 -2.87 6.92
N GLY A 111 -1.65 -1.70 6.32
CA GLY A 111 -1.41 -1.50 4.90
C GLY A 111 -1.54 -0.06 4.48
N SER A 112 -1.32 0.20 3.20
CA SER A 112 -1.36 1.52 2.59
C SER A 112 -2.44 1.58 1.51
N VAL A 113 -3.11 2.72 1.38
CA VAL A 113 -4.08 3.00 0.31
C VAL A 113 -3.52 4.11 -0.57
N LEU A 114 -2.99 3.74 -1.72
CA LEU A 114 -2.42 4.66 -2.70
C LEU A 114 -3.48 5.09 -3.73
N ARG A 115 -3.63 6.40 -3.95
CA ARG A 115 -4.42 6.97 -5.04
C ARG A 115 -3.49 7.61 -6.07
N LEU A 116 -3.50 7.10 -7.29
CA LEU A 116 -2.83 7.73 -8.42
C LEU A 116 -3.75 8.77 -9.05
N THR A 117 -3.29 10.01 -9.12
CA THR A 117 -4.03 11.15 -9.72
C THR A 117 -3.47 11.55 -11.07
N GLU A 118 -2.17 11.36 -11.25
CA GLU A 118 -1.46 11.67 -12.48
C GLU A 118 -0.48 10.56 -12.82
N THR A 119 -0.36 10.22 -14.08
CA THR A 119 0.60 9.26 -14.61
C THR A 119 1.30 9.85 -15.83
N PRO A 120 2.56 9.50 -16.10
CA PRO A 120 3.24 9.94 -17.32
C PRO A 120 2.47 9.53 -18.58
N PRO A 121 2.44 10.38 -19.62
CA PRO A 121 1.70 10.09 -20.85
C PRO A 121 2.26 8.92 -21.65
N ASP A 122 3.51 8.53 -21.40
CA ASP A 122 4.18 7.38 -22.01
C ASP A 122 3.88 6.03 -21.33
N GLY A 123 3.05 6.07 -20.26
CA GLY A 123 2.71 4.88 -19.46
C GLY A 123 3.79 4.44 -18.47
N GLY A 124 4.78 5.29 -18.21
CA GLY A 124 5.78 5.07 -17.15
C GLY A 124 5.22 5.19 -15.73
N GLY A 125 6.07 5.04 -14.72
CA GLY A 125 5.73 5.21 -13.31
C GLY A 125 4.88 4.09 -12.71
N ALA A 126 4.96 2.86 -13.25
CA ALA A 126 4.25 1.71 -12.71
C ALA A 126 4.74 1.36 -11.31
N THR A 127 3.81 1.11 -10.37
CA THR A 127 4.13 0.57 -9.06
C THR A 127 4.29 -0.95 -9.16
N LEU A 128 5.41 -1.46 -8.67
CA LEU A 128 5.71 -2.88 -8.66
C LEU A 128 5.51 -3.46 -7.26
N PHE A 129 4.98 -4.68 -7.21
CA PHE A 129 4.76 -5.41 -5.95
C PHE A 129 5.41 -6.79 -6.02
N SER A 130 5.93 -7.26 -4.89
CA SER A 130 6.50 -8.59 -4.74
C SER A 130 5.86 -9.30 -3.56
N SER A 131 5.45 -10.56 -3.78
CA SER A 131 4.91 -11.40 -2.72
C SER A 131 6.05 -11.98 -1.87
N MET A 132 6.10 -11.58 -0.59
CA MET A 132 7.08 -12.13 0.35
C MET A 132 6.75 -13.58 0.73
N TYR A 133 5.48 -14.01 0.66
CA TYR A 133 5.11 -15.41 0.79
C TYR A 133 5.74 -16.24 -0.32
N SER A 134 5.57 -15.84 -1.58
CA SER A 134 6.18 -16.55 -2.72
C SER A 134 7.71 -16.49 -2.69
N ALA A 135 8.30 -15.41 -2.21
CA ALA A 135 9.74 -15.30 -2.03
C ALA A 135 10.26 -16.32 -1.01
N TYR A 136 9.58 -16.45 0.13
CA TYR A 136 9.94 -17.45 1.14
C TYR A 136 9.73 -18.88 0.64
N GLU A 137 8.58 -19.17 0.01
CA GLU A 137 8.24 -20.49 -0.54
C GLU A 137 9.23 -20.94 -1.63
N ALA A 138 9.85 -20.01 -2.35
CA ALA A 138 10.85 -20.31 -3.38
C ALA A 138 12.25 -20.67 -2.82
N LEU A 139 12.47 -20.48 -1.52
CA LEU A 139 13.72 -20.87 -0.87
C LEU A 139 13.83 -22.39 -0.76
N SER A 140 15.06 -22.92 -0.72
CA SER A 140 15.27 -24.33 -0.42
C SER A 140 14.77 -24.66 1.00
N PRO A 141 14.32 -25.89 1.27
CA PRO A 141 13.89 -26.29 2.62
C PRO A 141 14.94 -26.02 3.70
N ALA A 142 16.21 -26.25 3.41
CA ALA A 142 17.30 -25.96 4.34
C ALA A 142 17.44 -24.46 4.66
N PHE A 143 17.14 -23.59 3.69
CA PHE A 143 17.21 -22.15 3.90
C PHE A 143 15.97 -21.64 4.65
N GLN A 144 14.80 -22.21 4.41
CA GLN A 144 13.59 -21.94 5.19
C GLN A 144 13.82 -22.34 6.66
N GLU A 145 14.32 -23.56 6.94
CA GLU A 145 14.68 -24.02 8.27
C GLU A 145 15.72 -23.11 8.95
N PHE A 146 16.70 -22.62 8.20
CA PHE A 146 17.69 -21.65 8.71
C PHE A 146 17.04 -20.34 9.14
N LEU A 147 16.04 -19.87 8.41
CA LEU A 147 15.34 -18.59 8.71
C LEU A 147 14.32 -18.73 9.84
N ASP A 148 13.76 -19.90 10.04
CA ASP A 148 12.74 -20.14 11.05
C ASP A 148 13.25 -19.76 12.46
N GLY A 149 12.43 -19.00 13.18
CA GLY A 149 12.76 -18.48 14.50
C GLY A 149 13.78 -17.34 14.52
N ARG A 150 14.24 -16.85 13.36
CA ARG A 150 15.07 -15.65 13.28
C ARG A 150 14.24 -14.39 13.44
N VAL A 151 14.85 -13.38 14.02
CA VAL A 151 14.27 -12.05 14.20
C VAL A 151 15.06 -11.05 13.37
N ALA A 152 14.36 -10.23 12.59
CA ALA A 152 14.94 -9.11 11.87
C ALA A 152 14.62 -7.80 12.60
N LEU A 153 15.61 -6.95 12.75
CA LEU A 153 15.41 -5.60 13.25
C LEU A 153 15.02 -4.71 12.05
N HIS A 154 13.81 -4.17 12.12
CA HIS A 154 13.37 -3.16 11.17
C HIS A 154 13.69 -1.77 11.73
N GLN A 155 14.32 -0.95 10.94
CA GLN A 155 14.65 0.43 11.32
C GLN A 155 14.49 1.36 10.12
N LEU A 156 14.13 2.60 10.40
CA LEU A 156 14.14 3.67 9.42
C LEU A 156 15.61 3.94 9.04
N GLY A 157 16.08 3.33 7.96
CA GLY A 157 17.47 3.51 7.48
C GLY A 157 17.76 4.97 7.14
N ASN A 158 18.94 5.23 6.55
CA ASN A 158 19.32 6.56 6.06
C ASN A 158 18.46 6.96 4.85
N LEU A 159 17.17 7.17 5.06
CA LEU A 159 16.34 7.82 4.04
C LEU A 159 16.86 9.25 3.86
N PRO A 160 17.13 9.69 2.62
CA PRO A 160 17.45 11.08 2.35
C PRO A 160 16.36 11.99 2.92
N GLY A 161 16.70 12.84 3.88
CA GLY A 161 15.76 13.73 4.57
C GLY A 161 15.24 13.24 5.92
N ALA A 162 15.49 12.02 6.35
CA ALA A 162 15.21 11.59 7.71
C ALA A 162 16.10 12.39 8.69
N ARG A 163 15.47 13.12 9.60
CA ARG A 163 16.20 13.75 10.71
C ARG A 163 16.58 12.66 11.69
N HIS A 164 17.88 12.45 11.89
CA HIS A 164 18.36 11.72 13.05
C HIS A 164 18.37 12.71 14.22
N ASP A 165 17.41 12.62 15.10
CA ASP A 165 17.52 13.24 16.41
C ASP A 165 18.59 12.44 17.19
N GLU A 166 19.74 13.08 17.44
CA GLU A 166 20.79 12.57 18.31
C GLU A 166 20.37 12.68 19.78
#